data_6619ca10e6cda5287378fc5a34c585e1
#
_entry.id   6619ca10e6cda5287378fc5a34c585e1
#
_cell.length_a   1.000
_cell.length_b   1.000
_cell.length_c   1.000
_cell.angle_alpha   90.00
_cell.angle_beta   90.00
_cell.angle_gamma   90.00
#
_symmetry.space_group_name_H-M   'P 1'
#
loop_
_entity.id
_entity.type
_entity.pdbx_description
1 polymer ?
#
loop_
_entity_poly.entity_id
_entity_poly.type
_entity_poly.pdbx_seq_one_letter_code
_entity_poly.pdbx_strand_id
1 'polypeptide(L)'
;ICGSDIPRIYADGAHKMPVIPGHEFSGEVTEVGRKADERLLYKRVGVFPLIPCGRCAACRKGKYELCRDYSYLGSRRDGGFAEYAAVPAANVTVLPDSVTYEEAAMLEPMAVAVHAMRRVLPCREDRKERVAVCGLGSIGLLLVMFLKEAGYQDIYVIGNKDYQRECVKKAGVM
;
A
#
# COMPACT_ATOMS: atom_id res chain seq x y z
N ILE A 1 7.41 5.49 3.30
CA ILE A 1 8.32 5.90 2.19
C ILE A 1 8.57 4.69 1.31
N CYS A 2 8.13 4.75 0.07
CA CYS A 2 8.32 3.70 -0.92
C CYS A 2 9.69 3.81 -1.62
N GLY A 3 10.26 2.68 -2.03
CA GLY A 3 11.47 2.69 -2.87
C GLY A 3 11.30 3.44 -4.19
N SER A 4 10.08 3.58 -4.69
CA SER A 4 9.77 4.35 -5.90
C SER A 4 9.85 5.88 -5.69
N ASP A 5 9.84 6.36 -4.46
CA ASP A 5 9.99 7.80 -4.17
C ASP A 5 11.43 8.27 -4.41
N ILE A 6 12.43 7.38 -4.23
CA ILE A 6 13.84 7.72 -4.37
C ILE A 6 14.18 8.20 -5.80
N PRO A 7 13.96 7.42 -6.88
CA PRO A 7 14.23 7.89 -8.23
C PRO A 7 13.32 9.07 -8.61
N ARG A 8 12.09 9.10 -8.12
CA ARG A 8 11.16 10.20 -8.39
C ARG A 8 11.65 11.54 -7.84
N ILE A 9 12.30 11.54 -6.69
CA ILE A 9 12.79 12.75 -6.03
C ILE A 9 14.19 13.12 -6.56
N TYR A 10 15.07 12.15 -6.76
CA TYR A 10 16.50 12.40 -6.96
C TYR A 10 17.02 12.14 -8.38
N ALA A 11 16.23 11.52 -9.27
CA ALA A 11 16.71 11.17 -10.61
C ALA A 11 15.67 11.46 -11.71
N ASP A 12 14.65 10.63 -11.85
CA ASP A 12 13.77 10.59 -13.02
C ASP A 12 12.64 11.65 -12.99
N GLY A 13 12.38 12.22 -11.82
CA GLY A 13 11.20 13.08 -11.58
C GLY A 13 9.88 12.29 -11.52
N ALA A 14 8.80 13.00 -11.28
CA ALA A 14 7.44 12.45 -11.28
C ALA A 14 6.76 12.66 -12.64
N HIS A 15 5.64 11.97 -12.88
CA HIS A 15 4.82 12.13 -14.08
C HIS A 15 4.29 13.57 -14.25
N LYS A 16 4.21 14.32 -13.17
CA LYS A 16 3.85 15.74 -13.13
C LYS A 16 4.82 16.45 -12.18
N MET A 17 5.35 17.57 -12.61
CA MET A 17 6.24 18.43 -11.81
C MET A 17 5.75 19.89 -11.86
N PRO A 18 5.81 20.64 -10.77
CA PRO A 18 6.17 20.20 -9.42
C PRO A 18 5.08 19.30 -8.81
N VAL A 19 5.43 18.41 -7.88
CA VAL A 19 4.52 17.57 -7.13
C VAL A 19 5.06 17.32 -5.72
N ILE A 20 4.20 17.26 -4.72
CA ILE A 20 4.54 16.78 -3.39
C ILE A 20 4.52 15.24 -3.43
N PRO A 21 5.62 14.56 -3.13
CA PRO A 21 5.67 13.09 -3.15
C PRO A 21 4.93 12.46 -1.96
N GLY A 22 5.02 11.14 -1.83
CA GLY A 22 4.45 10.34 -0.74
C GLY A 22 3.07 9.79 -1.08
N HIS A 23 2.95 8.47 -0.96
CA HIS A 23 1.71 7.75 -1.27
C HIS A 23 1.36 6.67 -0.23
N GLU A 24 2.16 6.56 0.81
CA GLU A 24 1.97 5.67 1.96
C GLU A 24 1.74 6.55 3.18
N PHE A 25 0.48 6.91 3.47
CA PHE A 25 0.17 7.83 4.55
C PHE A 25 -1.24 7.65 5.12
N SER A 26 -1.41 8.18 6.30
CA SER A 26 -2.66 8.26 7.05
C SER A 26 -2.78 9.64 7.67
N GLY A 27 -3.92 9.96 8.24
CA GLY A 27 -4.12 11.25 8.89
C GLY A 27 -5.51 11.40 9.47
N GLU A 28 -5.82 12.62 9.89
CA GLU A 28 -7.15 13.02 10.34
C GLU A 28 -7.79 13.95 9.30
N VAL A 29 -9.08 13.78 9.06
CA VAL A 29 -9.83 14.64 8.15
C VAL A 29 -10.15 15.96 8.86
N THR A 30 -9.50 17.03 8.47
CA THR A 30 -9.68 18.39 9.05
C THR A 30 -10.71 19.23 8.30
N GLU A 31 -10.93 18.93 7.02
CA GLU A 31 -11.91 19.63 6.19
C GLU A 31 -12.61 18.65 5.23
N VAL A 32 -13.86 18.91 4.92
CA VAL A 32 -14.68 18.11 4.00
C VAL A 32 -15.22 18.97 2.87
N GLY A 33 -14.98 18.55 1.64
CA GLY A 33 -15.49 19.22 0.45
C GLY A 33 -17.01 19.09 0.32
N ARG A 34 -17.67 20.06 -0.32
CA ARG A 34 -19.14 20.20 -0.44
C ARG A 34 -19.90 18.95 -0.94
N LYS A 35 -19.23 18.02 -1.63
CA LYS A 35 -19.84 16.80 -2.19
C LYS A 35 -19.44 15.54 -1.44
N ALA A 36 -18.63 15.64 -0.40
CA ALA A 36 -18.21 14.52 0.40
C ALA A 36 -19.13 14.35 1.63
N ASP A 37 -19.08 13.19 2.24
CA ASP A 37 -19.84 12.89 3.45
C ASP A 37 -19.26 13.67 4.63
N GLU A 38 -20.05 14.55 5.23
CA GLU A 38 -19.65 15.36 6.39
C GLU A 38 -19.26 14.49 7.60
N ARG A 39 -19.76 13.25 7.69
CA ARG A 39 -19.39 12.31 8.75
C ARG A 39 -17.92 11.90 8.73
N LEU A 40 -17.19 12.20 7.66
CA LEU A 40 -15.74 12.00 7.59
C LEU A 40 -14.96 13.03 8.41
N LEU A 41 -15.53 14.19 8.74
CA LEU A 41 -14.86 15.24 9.50
C LEU A 41 -14.37 14.68 10.85
N TYR A 42 -13.12 14.97 11.19
CA TYR A 42 -12.40 14.49 12.38
C TYR A 42 -12.25 12.96 12.48
N LYS A 43 -12.47 12.23 11.38
CA LYS A 43 -12.17 10.80 11.34
C LYS A 43 -10.70 10.57 11.05
N ARG A 44 -10.15 9.59 11.75
CA ARG A 44 -8.84 9.01 11.46
C ARG A 44 -8.97 8.12 10.23
N VAL A 45 -8.10 8.31 9.24
CA VAL A 45 -8.21 7.63 7.96
C VAL A 45 -6.87 7.12 7.45
N GLY A 46 -6.90 5.97 6.78
CA GLY A 46 -5.85 5.54 5.88
C GLY A 46 -6.19 5.93 4.45
N VAL A 47 -5.19 6.17 3.62
CA VAL A 47 -5.36 6.67 2.25
C VAL A 47 -4.98 5.61 1.23
N PHE A 48 -5.86 5.39 0.26
CA PHE A 48 -5.58 4.61 -0.94
C PHE A 48 -5.15 5.56 -2.08
N PRO A 49 -3.91 5.53 -2.54
CA PRO A 49 -3.37 6.59 -3.42
C PRO A 49 -3.83 6.50 -4.88
N LEU A 50 -4.28 5.33 -5.36
CA LEU A 50 -4.75 5.15 -6.72
C LEU A 50 -6.13 5.79 -6.91
N ILE A 51 -6.24 6.73 -7.84
CA ILE A 51 -7.49 7.40 -8.21
C ILE A 51 -7.90 6.90 -9.60
N PRO A 52 -8.83 5.94 -9.70
CA PRO A 52 -9.26 5.39 -10.98
C PRO A 52 -10.12 6.38 -11.75
N CYS A 53 -10.16 6.28 -13.08
CA CYS A 53 -10.98 7.17 -13.91
C CYS A 53 -12.50 6.91 -13.80
N GLY A 54 -12.92 5.80 -13.22
CA GLY A 54 -14.32 5.39 -13.03
C GLY A 54 -15.08 4.94 -14.29
N ARG A 55 -14.57 5.22 -15.51
CA ARG A 55 -15.30 5.06 -16.78
C ARG A 55 -14.75 3.99 -17.72
N CYS A 56 -13.51 3.57 -17.61
CA CYS A 56 -12.92 2.55 -18.50
C CYS A 56 -13.47 1.15 -18.21
N ALA A 57 -13.21 0.21 -19.12
CA ALA A 57 -13.69 -1.16 -18.99
C ALA A 57 -13.20 -1.86 -17.72
N ALA A 58 -11.97 -1.57 -17.28
CA ALA A 58 -11.42 -2.10 -16.03
C ALA A 58 -12.15 -1.54 -14.81
N CYS A 59 -12.38 -0.22 -14.76
CA CYS A 59 -13.10 0.42 -13.67
C CYS A 59 -14.54 -0.09 -13.54
N ARG A 60 -15.25 -0.28 -14.67
CA ARG A 60 -16.61 -0.84 -14.67
C ARG A 60 -16.68 -2.27 -14.14
N LYS A 61 -15.57 -2.99 -14.15
CA LYS A 61 -15.43 -4.36 -13.60
C LYS A 61 -14.84 -4.36 -12.17
N GLY A 62 -14.65 -3.17 -11.55
CA GLY A 62 -14.03 -3.04 -10.23
C GLY A 62 -12.53 -3.35 -10.19
N LYS A 63 -11.87 -3.48 -11.35
CA LYS A 63 -10.43 -3.75 -11.46
C LYS A 63 -9.67 -2.43 -11.60
N TYR A 64 -9.65 -1.67 -10.52
CA TYR A 64 -9.10 -0.31 -10.50
C TYR A 64 -7.59 -0.28 -10.76
N GLU A 65 -6.87 -1.29 -10.34
CA GLU A 65 -5.42 -1.48 -10.59
C GLU A 65 -5.08 -1.60 -12.08
N LEU A 66 -6.06 -1.94 -12.92
CA LEU A 66 -5.93 -2.03 -14.38
C LEU A 66 -6.47 -0.79 -15.11
N CYS A 67 -6.75 0.30 -14.38
CA CYS A 67 -7.23 1.53 -14.98
C CYS A 67 -6.18 2.14 -15.90
N ARG A 68 -6.55 2.43 -17.16
CA ARG A 68 -5.62 3.00 -18.15
C ARG A 68 -5.44 4.51 -18.02
N ASP A 69 -6.39 5.19 -17.38
CA ASP A 69 -6.44 6.65 -17.21
C ASP A 69 -6.59 6.97 -15.72
N TYR A 70 -5.64 6.47 -14.92
CA TYR A 70 -5.63 6.71 -13.47
C TYR A 70 -4.82 7.95 -13.10
N SER A 71 -5.17 8.56 -11.98
CA SER A 71 -4.30 9.47 -11.26
C SER A 71 -3.74 8.78 -10.01
N TYR A 72 -2.70 9.35 -9.42
CA TYR A 72 -2.03 8.75 -8.27
C TYR A 72 -1.43 9.82 -7.37
N LEU A 73 -1.76 9.77 -6.08
CA LEU A 73 -1.19 10.68 -5.09
C LEU A 73 0.31 10.44 -4.97
N GLY A 74 1.08 11.51 -4.84
CA GLY A 74 2.54 11.45 -4.73
C GLY A 74 3.31 11.27 -6.05
N SER A 75 2.60 11.20 -7.22
CA SER A 75 3.28 11.11 -8.52
C SER A 75 2.57 11.83 -9.66
N ARG A 76 1.25 11.87 -9.69
CA ARG A 76 0.41 12.57 -10.67
C ARG A 76 -0.41 13.68 -10.03
N ARG A 77 -0.55 13.64 -8.73
CA ARG A 77 -1.11 14.65 -7.83
C ARG A 77 -0.28 14.73 -6.59
N ASP A 78 -0.41 15.81 -5.85
CA ASP A 78 0.25 15.99 -4.56
C ASP A 78 -0.12 14.87 -3.60
N GLY A 79 0.88 14.40 -2.86
CA GLY A 79 0.83 13.29 -1.94
C GLY A 79 1.00 13.70 -0.48
N GLY A 80 1.42 12.74 0.34
CA GLY A 80 1.39 12.84 1.79
C GLY A 80 2.67 13.35 2.46
N PHE A 81 3.72 13.75 1.73
CA PHE A 81 4.90 14.38 2.35
C PHE A 81 4.64 15.87 2.63
N ALA A 82 3.55 16.14 3.31
CA ALA A 82 3.06 17.47 3.66
C ALA A 82 2.24 17.40 4.96
N GLU A 83 2.06 18.55 5.60
CA GLU A 83 1.19 18.66 6.78
C GLU A 83 -0.28 18.40 6.43
N TYR A 84 -0.71 18.79 5.21
CA TYR A 84 -2.05 18.60 4.69
C TYR A 84 -2.02 18.04 3.26
N ALA A 85 -2.97 17.17 2.97
CA ALA A 85 -3.14 16.60 1.63
C ALA A 85 -4.61 16.61 1.21
N ALA A 86 -4.89 17.02 -0.04
CA ALA A 86 -6.23 16.95 -0.62
C ALA A 86 -6.47 15.57 -1.24
N VAL A 87 -7.32 14.77 -0.60
CA VAL A 87 -7.61 13.39 -1.00
C VAL A 87 -9.10 13.28 -1.41
N PRO A 88 -9.42 12.58 -2.53
CA PRO A 88 -10.82 12.30 -2.83
C PRO A 88 -11.47 11.45 -1.74
N ALA A 89 -12.70 11.76 -1.34
CA ALA A 89 -13.40 11.04 -0.27
C ALA A 89 -13.52 9.51 -0.52
N ALA A 90 -13.59 9.10 -1.79
CA ALA A 90 -13.61 7.68 -2.16
C ALA A 90 -12.26 6.96 -1.94
N ASN A 91 -11.20 7.69 -1.65
CA ASN A 91 -9.85 7.18 -1.45
C ASN A 91 -9.45 7.11 0.03
N VAL A 92 -10.36 7.41 0.96
CA VAL A 92 -10.10 7.30 2.40
C VAL A 92 -10.88 6.14 3.01
N THR A 93 -10.26 5.48 3.98
CA THR A 93 -10.87 4.44 4.79
C THR A 93 -10.79 4.85 6.25
N VAL A 94 -11.93 4.91 6.94
CA VAL A 94 -11.98 5.21 8.37
C VAL A 94 -11.30 4.10 9.14
N LEU A 95 -10.40 4.48 10.05
CA LEU A 95 -9.63 3.54 10.85
C LEU A 95 -10.41 3.12 12.09
N PRO A 96 -10.31 1.85 12.53
CA PRO A 96 -10.69 1.43 13.86
C PRO A 96 -9.84 2.17 14.92
N ASP A 97 -10.39 2.35 16.12
CA ASP A 97 -9.67 3.03 17.21
C ASP A 97 -8.38 2.32 17.64
N SER A 98 -8.32 1.00 17.43
CA SER A 98 -7.16 0.16 17.75
C SER A 98 -5.97 0.32 16.79
N VAL A 99 -6.16 0.94 15.62
CA VAL A 99 -5.12 1.08 14.58
C VAL A 99 -4.44 2.44 14.74
N THR A 100 -3.11 2.46 14.83
CA THR A 100 -2.32 3.69 14.89
C THR A 100 -2.19 4.34 13.51
N TYR A 101 -1.73 5.59 13.45
CA TYR A 101 -1.45 6.25 12.17
C TYR A 101 -0.29 5.59 11.43
N GLU A 102 0.74 5.13 12.14
CA GLU A 102 1.89 4.43 11.59
C GLU A 102 1.47 3.10 10.95
N GLU A 103 0.62 2.32 11.62
CA GLU A 103 0.06 1.09 11.06
C GLU A 103 -0.82 1.37 9.85
N ALA A 104 -1.64 2.42 9.90
CA ALA A 104 -2.49 2.81 8.79
C ALA A 104 -1.70 3.32 7.57
N ALA A 105 -0.55 3.95 7.76
CA ALA A 105 0.34 4.33 6.67
C ALA A 105 0.91 3.10 5.91
N MET A 106 0.92 1.92 6.56
CA MET A 106 1.32 0.66 5.93
C MET A 106 0.21 -0.01 5.11
N LEU A 107 -1.03 0.49 5.11
CA LEU A 107 -2.15 -0.12 4.37
C LEU A 107 -1.87 -0.24 2.86
N GLU A 108 -1.22 0.74 2.27
CA GLU A 108 -0.87 0.71 0.85
C GLU A 108 0.12 -0.43 0.53
N PRO A 109 1.31 -0.52 1.12
CA PRO A 109 2.22 -1.63 0.84
C PRO A 109 1.69 -2.99 1.30
N MET A 110 0.88 -3.05 2.36
CA MET A 110 0.16 -4.26 2.76
C MET A 110 -0.81 -4.74 1.67
N ALA A 111 -1.56 -3.82 1.06
CA ALA A 111 -2.47 -4.14 -0.04
C ALA A 111 -1.72 -4.69 -1.25
N VAL A 112 -0.53 -4.20 -1.55
CA VAL A 112 0.34 -4.74 -2.62
C VAL A 112 0.72 -6.19 -2.31
N ALA A 113 1.16 -6.49 -1.09
CA ALA A 113 1.54 -7.83 -0.67
C ALA A 113 0.33 -8.81 -0.72
N VAL A 114 -0.83 -8.39 -0.19
CA VAL A 114 -2.07 -9.19 -0.26
C VAL A 114 -2.51 -9.42 -1.70
N HIS A 115 -2.41 -8.42 -2.57
CA HIS A 115 -2.73 -8.57 -3.99
C HIS A 115 -1.82 -9.61 -4.66
N ALA A 116 -0.51 -9.55 -4.41
CA ALA A 116 0.45 -10.52 -4.92
C ALA A 116 0.11 -11.95 -4.45
N MET A 117 -0.18 -12.13 -3.17
CA MET A 117 -0.59 -13.44 -2.63
C MET A 117 -1.84 -13.98 -3.33
N ARG A 118 -2.89 -13.15 -3.49
CA ARG A 118 -4.13 -13.56 -4.15
C ARG A 118 -3.95 -13.96 -5.62
N ARG A 119 -2.91 -13.44 -6.26
CA ARG A 119 -2.60 -13.77 -7.66
C ARG A 119 -1.85 -15.09 -7.81
N VAL A 120 -0.97 -15.40 -6.88
CA VAL A 120 -0.04 -16.55 -6.95
C VAL A 120 -0.57 -17.73 -6.14
N LEU A 121 -1.25 -17.46 -5.04
CA LEU A 121 -1.76 -18.45 -4.10
C LEU A 121 -3.30 -18.46 -4.16
N PRO A 122 -3.92 -19.05 -5.20
CA PRO A 122 -5.36 -19.26 -5.19
C PRO A 122 -5.72 -20.06 -3.95
N CYS A 123 -6.89 -19.78 -3.35
CA CYS A 123 -7.39 -20.40 -2.12
C CYS A 123 -7.24 -21.92 -2.16
N ARG A 124 -6.15 -22.44 -1.63
CA ARG A 124 -5.89 -23.86 -1.49
C ARG A 124 -6.02 -24.23 -0.02
N GLU A 125 -6.77 -25.25 0.24
CA GLU A 125 -6.91 -25.80 1.59
C GLU A 125 -5.63 -26.52 2.04
N ASP A 126 -4.83 -27.01 1.08
CA ASP A 126 -3.56 -27.69 1.34
C ASP A 126 -2.39 -26.70 1.29
N ARG A 127 -1.92 -26.29 2.46
CA ARG A 127 -0.83 -25.32 2.66
C ARG A 127 0.54 -25.95 2.86
N LYS A 128 0.75 -27.14 2.31
CA LYS A 128 2.03 -27.85 2.37
C LYS A 128 3.03 -27.42 1.30
N GLU A 129 2.65 -26.47 0.43
CA GLU A 129 3.52 -26.01 -0.63
C GLU A 129 4.68 -25.18 -0.08
N ARG A 130 5.87 -25.39 -0.62
CA ARG A 130 7.05 -24.58 -0.37
C ARG A 130 6.95 -23.27 -1.13
N VAL A 131 7.25 -22.17 -0.46
CA VAL A 131 7.21 -20.82 -1.05
C VAL A 131 8.58 -20.18 -0.91
N ALA A 132 9.05 -19.56 -2.00
CA ALA A 132 10.26 -18.76 -1.99
C ALA A 132 9.93 -17.28 -2.22
N VAL A 133 10.40 -16.41 -1.32
CA VAL A 133 10.30 -14.96 -1.44
C VAL A 133 11.67 -14.40 -1.79
N CYS A 134 11.82 -13.94 -3.04
CA CYS A 134 13.05 -13.36 -3.54
C CYS A 134 13.01 -11.83 -3.42
N GLY A 135 13.90 -11.28 -2.58
CA GLY A 135 13.95 -9.86 -2.25
C GLY A 135 13.22 -9.52 -0.96
N LEU A 136 13.97 -9.08 0.04
CA LEU A 136 13.47 -8.77 1.38
C LEU A 136 13.45 -7.26 1.64
N GLY A 137 12.93 -6.48 0.69
CA GLY A 137 12.49 -5.11 0.92
C GLY A 137 11.14 -5.09 1.66
N SER A 138 10.52 -3.92 1.81
CA SER A 138 9.24 -3.76 2.52
C SER A 138 8.18 -4.76 2.06
N ILE A 139 7.97 -4.90 0.75
CA ILE A 139 6.97 -5.84 0.20
C ILE A 139 7.34 -7.30 0.47
N GLY A 140 8.61 -7.67 0.32
CA GLY A 140 9.06 -9.05 0.60
C GLY A 140 8.88 -9.42 2.06
N LEU A 141 9.19 -8.52 3.00
CA LEU A 141 8.96 -8.74 4.44
C LEU A 141 7.47 -8.87 4.76
N LEU A 142 6.61 -8.02 4.18
CA LEU A 142 5.16 -8.13 4.34
C LEU A 142 4.62 -9.45 3.77
N LEU A 143 5.12 -9.89 2.62
CA LEU A 143 4.77 -11.21 2.06
C LEU A 143 5.14 -12.35 3.02
N VAL A 144 6.34 -12.33 3.60
CA VAL A 144 6.78 -13.33 4.57
C VAL A 144 5.85 -13.37 5.78
N MET A 145 5.50 -12.20 6.34
CA MET A 145 4.58 -12.10 7.47
C MET A 145 3.19 -12.65 7.12
N PHE A 146 2.63 -12.28 6.00
CA PHE A 146 1.31 -12.75 5.58
C PHE A 146 1.28 -14.24 5.19
N LEU A 147 2.34 -14.76 4.59
CA LEU A 147 2.48 -16.19 4.34
C LEU A 147 2.50 -16.99 5.65
N LYS A 148 3.24 -16.50 6.63
CA LYS A 148 3.30 -17.10 7.97
C LYS A 148 1.93 -17.09 8.64
N GLU A 149 1.26 -15.95 8.67
CA GLU A 149 -0.08 -15.77 9.20
C GLU A 149 -1.10 -16.67 8.49
N ALA A 150 -0.95 -16.82 7.17
CA ALA A 150 -1.76 -17.73 6.36
C ALA A 150 -1.46 -19.21 6.60
N GLY A 151 -0.48 -19.57 7.46
CA GLY A 151 -0.17 -20.92 7.89
C GLY A 151 0.82 -21.69 7.02
N TYR A 152 1.55 -20.98 6.12
CA TYR A 152 2.66 -21.61 5.39
C TYR A 152 3.80 -21.92 6.34
N GLN A 153 4.35 -23.14 6.27
CA GLN A 153 5.44 -23.62 7.15
C GLN A 153 6.81 -23.51 6.45
N ASP A 154 6.87 -23.88 5.19
CA ASP A 154 8.10 -23.94 4.41
C ASP A 154 8.28 -22.65 3.59
N ILE A 155 8.74 -21.58 4.22
CA ILE A 155 8.98 -20.29 3.59
C ILE A 155 10.50 -20.08 3.45
N TYR A 156 10.97 -20.05 2.22
CA TYR A 156 12.36 -19.74 1.88
C TYR A 156 12.48 -18.27 1.53
N VAL A 157 13.54 -17.62 2.01
CA VAL A 157 13.75 -16.19 1.80
C VAL A 157 15.13 -15.91 1.22
N ILE A 158 15.19 -15.01 0.25
CA ILE A 158 16.45 -14.59 -0.40
C ILE A 158 16.59 -13.09 -0.23
N GLY A 159 17.61 -12.67 0.49
CA GLY A 159 17.98 -11.28 0.74
C GLY A 159 19.49 -11.11 0.81
N ASN A 160 19.97 -9.88 0.71
CA ASN A 160 21.40 -9.57 0.63
C ASN A 160 21.91 -8.64 1.75
N LYS A 161 21.08 -8.39 2.78
CA LYS A 161 21.45 -7.48 3.89
C LYS A 161 21.15 -8.12 5.24
N ASP A 162 22.06 -7.95 6.20
CA ASP A 162 21.96 -8.56 7.52
C ASP A 162 20.72 -8.14 8.29
N TYR A 163 20.34 -6.86 8.24
CA TYR A 163 19.12 -6.39 8.90
C TYR A 163 17.85 -7.10 8.38
N GLN A 164 17.80 -7.47 7.09
CA GLN A 164 16.67 -8.22 6.53
C GLN A 164 16.54 -9.59 7.15
N ARG A 165 17.69 -10.26 7.41
CA ARG A 165 17.72 -11.54 8.13
C ARG A 165 17.15 -11.42 9.54
N GLU A 166 17.49 -10.36 10.25
CA GLU A 166 16.97 -10.11 11.60
C GLU A 166 15.45 -9.85 11.59
N CYS A 167 14.95 -9.09 10.59
CA CYS A 167 13.51 -8.88 10.43
C CYS A 167 12.76 -10.19 10.18
N VAL A 168 13.30 -11.07 9.32
CA VAL A 168 12.69 -12.38 9.01
C VAL A 168 12.67 -13.29 10.23
N LYS A 169 13.75 -13.33 11.01
CA LYS A 169 13.79 -14.08 12.28
C LYS A 169 12.73 -13.60 13.27
N LYS A 170 12.57 -12.29 13.41
CA LYS A 170 11.51 -11.70 14.25
C LYS A 170 10.10 -12.06 13.76
N ALA A 171 9.91 -12.25 12.46
CA ALA A 171 8.66 -12.76 11.89
C ALA A 171 8.47 -14.28 12.08
N GLY A 172 9.40 -14.97 12.74
CA GLY A 172 9.31 -16.40 13.01
C GLY A 172 9.56 -17.30 11.80
N VAL A 173 10.30 -16.82 10.83
CA VAL A 173 10.80 -17.58 9.67
C VAL A 173 12.32 -17.71 9.81
N MET A 174 12.80 -18.94 9.80
CA MET A 174 14.24 -19.26 9.91
C MET A 174 14.79 -19.75 8.58
#